data_a319e3faadc9f37e903cc79af32eeeab
#
_entry.id   a319e3faadc9f37e903cc79af32eeeab
#
_cell.length_a   1.000
_cell.length_b   1.000
_cell.length_c   1.000
_cell.angle_alpha   90.00
_cell.angle_beta   90.00
_cell.angle_gamma   90.00
#
_symmetry.space_group_name_H-M   'P 1'
#
loop_
_entity.id
_entity.type
_entity.pdbx_description
1 polymer ?
#
loop_
_entity_poly.entity_id
_entity_poly.type
_entity_poly.pdbx_seq_one_letter_code
_entity_poly.pdbx_strand_id
1 'polypeptide(L)'
;MVFYQEDTQLRQLAWQILERVWQTFPELDKNHIGLTWLVYDSQLRGFQYRGGQVFYPASVVKLFYLVAVQEWLQREMIVQSSELDRAVRDMIVESSNDATGLVVDILTGTTSGPDLSRNAFLTWKSQRNLVNRYFQGFRWEELEPINVNQKTWGDGPYGRERTFVGELSENRNRLTTNAVARLWHTIVTGNAVSAEKSRVMMELLSRPLANVTSDLEEENQITGFLGEALPIEAKLWSKAGWTSQVRHDSAYIELPGSPPYLLVVFTQRPPSPQDRKLLPFISEQVLEAVRTLSP
;
A
#
# COMPACT_ATOMS: atom_id res chain seq x y z
N MET A 1 13.08 -4.65 15.73
CA MET A 1 14.28 -4.12 14.99
C MET A 1 13.87 -3.93 13.54
N VAL A 2 14.08 -2.73 12.97
CA VAL A 2 13.73 -2.48 11.55
C VAL A 2 14.53 -3.39 10.63
N PHE A 3 13.94 -3.78 9.49
CA PHE A 3 14.52 -4.74 8.53
C PHE A 3 15.56 -4.15 7.56
N TYR A 4 15.88 -2.88 7.70
CA TYR A 4 16.87 -2.12 6.94
C TYR A 4 17.86 -1.45 7.88
N GLN A 5 19.00 -1.07 7.35
CA GLN A 5 19.97 -0.27 8.10
C GLN A 5 19.54 1.19 8.12
N GLU A 6 19.38 1.76 9.32
CA GLU A 6 19.20 3.21 9.44
C GLU A 6 20.45 3.93 8.96
N ASP A 7 20.26 4.95 8.12
CA ASP A 7 21.34 5.70 7.48
C ASP A 7 21.29 7.18 7.85
N THR A 8 22.43 7.72 8.28
CA THR A 8 22.52 9.11 8.74
C THR A 8 22.37 10.10 7.60
N GLN A 9 22.88 9.79 6.39
CA GLN A 9 22.74 10.65 5.21
C GLN A 9 21.28 10.72 4.76
N LEU A 10 20.61 9.56 4.64
CA LEU A 10 19.18 9.52 4.32
C LEU A 10 18.34 10.24 5.38
N ARG A 11 18.68 10.08 6.66
CA ARG A 11 18.01 10.80 7.75
C ARG A 11 18.15 12.33 7.57
N GLN A 12 19.32 12.85 7.29
CA GLN A 12 19.53 14.28 7.08
C GLN A 12 18.76 14.81 5.87
N LEU A 13 18.83 14.10 4.73
CA LEU A 13 18.08 14.45 3.52
C LEU A 13 16.57 14.42 3.77
N ALA A 14 16.07 13.38 4.43
CA ALA A 14 14.64 13.24 4.73
C ALA A 14 14.12 14.34 5.65
N TRP A 15 14.90 14.77 6.66
CA TRP A 15 14.51 15.89 7.50
C TRP A 15 14.47 17.20 6.73
N GLN A 16 15.43 17.47 5.83
CA GLN A 16 15.39 18.65 4.96
C GLN A 16 14.16 18.63 4.04
N ILE A 17 13.81 17.46 3.48
CA ILE A 17 12.61 17.27 2.68
C ILE A 17 11.36 17.59 3.51
N LEU A 18 11.22 16.98 4.70
CA LEU A 18 10.07 17.19 5.58
C LEU A 18 9.92 18.67 6.00
N GLU A 19 11.03 19.37 6.27
CA GLU A 19 11.00 20.79 6.58
C GLU A 19 10.45 21.61 5.40
N ARG A 20 10.90 21.34 4.17
CA ARG A 20 10.36 21.97 2.95
C ARG A 20 8.88 21.66 2.75
N VAL A 21 8.47 20.40 3.01
CA VAL A 21 7.05 20.00 2.95
C VAL A 21 6.21 20.84 3.90
N TRP A 22 6.62 21.01 5.15
CA TRP A 22 5.86 21.79 6.14
C TRP A 22 5.88 23.30 5.85
N GLN A 23 6.92 23.81 5.19
CA GLN A 23 6.95 25.20 4.72
C GLN A 23 6.01 25.43 3.53
N THR A 24 5.94 24.45 2.60
CA THR A 24 5.10 24.54 1.40
C THR A 24 3.63 24.24 1.68
N PHE A 25 3.37 23.32 2.64
CA PHE A 25 2.03 22.87 3.04
C PHE A 25 1.80 23.14 4.54
N PRO A 26 1.64 24.40 4.97
CA PRO A 26 1.56 24.76 6.38
C PRO A 26 0.33 24.20 7.08
N GLU A 27 -0.72 23.84 6.34
CA GLU A 27 -1.94 23.19 6.86
C GLU A 27 -1.73 21.68 7.18
N LEU A 28 -0.61 21.09 6.74
CA LEU A 28 -0.30 19.69 7.02
C LEU A 28 0.12 19.53 8.49
N ASP A 29 -0.72 18.88 9.28
CA ASP A 29 -0.34 18.50 10.64
C ASP A 29 0.74 17.40 10.58
N LYS A 30 1.86 17.65 11.25
CA LYS A 30 3.00 16.75 11.38
C LYS A 30 2.62 15.38 11.98
N ASN A 31 1.50 15.30 12.70
CA ASN A 31 0.98 14.05 13.27
C ASN A 31 0.14 13.25 12.28
N HIS A 32 -0.21 13.81 11.14
CA HIS A 32 -1.08 13.19 10.15
C HIS A 32 -0.36 12.71 8.89
N ILE A 33 0.97 12.65 8.95
CA ILE A 33 1.82 12.07 7.90
C ILE A 33 2.72 10.98 8.47
N GLY A 34 2.87 9.88 7.75
CA GLY A 34 3.87 8.84 7.96
C GLY A 34 4.64 8.60 6.66
N LEU A 35 5.94 8.38 6.77
CA LEU A 35 6.81 8.14 5.63
C LEU A 35 7.83 7.04 5.95
N THR A 36 8.07 6.15 4.99
CA THR A 36 9.19 5.21 5.00
C THR A 36 9.88 5.29 3.64
N TRP A 37 11.16 5.57 3.65
CA TRP A 37 12.01 5.68 2.46
C TRP A 37 13.16 4.71 2.56
N LEU A 38 13.29 3.81 1.57
CA LEU A 38 14.36 2.81 1.47
C LEU A 38 15.14 3.03 0.17
N VAL A 39 16.45 2.83 0.23
CA VAL A 39 17.35 2.89 -0.92
C VAL A 39 18.06 1.55 -1.06
N TYR A 40 18.08 1.04 -2.29
CA TYR A 40 18.65 -0.25 -2.67
C TYR A 40 19.97 -0.02 -3.41
N ASP A 41 21.06 0.00 -2.66
CA ASP A 41 22.41 0.00 -3.22
C ASP A 41 23.19 -1.25 -2.75
N SER A 42 24.43 -1.11 -2.35
CA SER A 42 25.21 -2.23 -1.78
C SER A 42 24.60 -2.84 -0.50
N GLN A 43 23.75 -2.08 0.19
CA GLN A 43 23.01 -2.48 1.39
C GLN A 43 21.60 -1.86 1.32
N LEU A 44 20.64 -2.50 1.99
CA LEU A 44 19.32 -1.90 2.17
C LEU A 44 19.40 -0.84 3.26
N ARG A 45 19.40 0.43 2.87
CA ARG A 45 19.41 1.59 3.78
C ARG A 45 18.04 2.25 3.85
N GLY A 46 17.74 2.92 4.94
CA GLY A 46 16.44 3.57 5.03
C GLY A 46 16.30 4.61 6.13
N PHE A 47 15.19 5.31 6.04
CA PHE A 47 14.70 6.27 7.02
C PHE A 47 13.19 6.13 7.16
N GLN A 48 12.68 6.41 8.35
CA GLN A 48 11.24 6.53 8.56
C GLN A 48 10.90 7.74 9.42
N TYR A 49 9.78 8.38 9.11
CA TYR A 49 9.12 9.37 9.93
C TYR A 49 7.74 8.84 10.31
N ARG A 50 7.52 8.60 11.62
CA ARG A 50 6.27 8.00 12.14
C ARG A 50 5.85 6.72 11.40
N GLY A 51 6.83 5.94 10.93
CA GLY A 51 6.61 4.75 10.10
C GLY A 51 5.83 3.63 10.78
N GLY A 52 5.78 3.61 12.12
CA GLY A 52 4.94 2.72 12.92
C GLY A 52 3.55 3.29 13.23
N GLN A 53 3.23 4.52 12.82
CA GLN A 53 1.87 5.07 13.02
C GLN A 53 0.85 4.33 12.19
N VAL A 54 -0.28 4.04 12.80
CA VAL A 54 -1.38 3.32 12.17
C VAL A 54 -2.29 4.29 11.41
N PHE A 55 -2.61 3.92 10.17
CA PHE A 55 -3.53 4.63 9.28
C PHE A 55 -4.60 3.68 8.74
N TYR A 56 -5.76 4.22 8.36
CA TYR A 56 -6.69 3.51 7.49
C TYR A 56 -6.11 3.52 6.07
N PRO A 57 -5.79 2.35 5.47
CA PRO A 57 -4.93 2.30 4.28
C PRO A 57 -5.63 2.61 2.96
N ALA A 58 -6.95 2.75 2.94
CA ALA A 58 -7.73 2.75 1.69
C ALA A 58 -7.30 1.59 0.78
N SER A 59 -7.07 1.83 -0.51
CA SER A 59 -6.71 0.79 -1.49
C SER A 59 -5.27 0.26 -1.39
N VAL A 60 -4.40 0.82 -0.55
CA VAL A 60 -3.07 0.23 -0.33
C VAL A 60 -3.16 -1.16 0.31
N VAL A 61 -4.25 -1.47 1.02
CA VAL A 61 -4.49 -2.82 1.57
C VAL A 61 -4.52 -3.91 0.48
N LYS A 62 -4.86 -3.57 -0.77
CA LYS A 62 -4.93 -4.50 -1.91
C LYS A 62 -3.57 -5.13 -2.23
N LEU A 63 -2.46 -4.48 -1.85
CA LEU A 63 -1.13 -5.07 -1.93
C LEU A 63 -1.02 -6.34 -1.06
N PHE A 64 -1.61 -6.33 0.13
CA PHE A 64 -1.64 -7.49 1.03
C PHE A 64 -2.53 -8.60 0.48
N TYR A 65 -3.68 -8.26 -0.10
CA TYR A 65 -4.54 -9.24 -0.76
C TYR A 65 -3.89 -9.85 -2.00
N LEU A 66 -3.12 -9.07 -2.76
CA LEU A 66 -2.35 -9.57 -3.89
C LEU A 66 -1.35 -10.66 -3.46
N VAL A 67 -0.56 -10.39 -2.39
CA VAL A 67 0.38 -11.39 -1.86
C VAL A 67 -0.36 -12.63 -1.35
N ALA A 68 -1.48 -12.46 -0.64
CA ALA A 68 -2.28 -13.58 -0.16
C ALA A 68 -2.85 -14.45 -1.30
N VAL A 69 -3.32 -13.83 -2.41
CA VAL A 69 -3.78 -14.58 -3.60
C VAL A 69 -2.66 -15.43 -4.16
N GLN A 70 -1.47 -14.85 -4.36
CA GLN A 70 -0.34 -15.59 -4.92
C GLN A 70 0.10 -16.74 -4.01
N GLU A 71 0.04 -16.56 -2.70
CA GLU A 71 0.32 -17.62 -1.73
C GLU A 71 -0.72 -18.72 -1.75
N TRP A 72 -2.02 -18.38 -1.77
CA TRP A 72 -3.10 -19.38 -1.82
C TRP A 72 -3.06 -20.17 -3.13
N LEU A 73 -2.74 -19.53 -4.26
CA LEU A 73 -2.51 -20.21 -5.53
C LEU A 73 -1.29 -21.13 -5.47
N GLN A 74 -0.17 -20.69 -4.89
CA GLN A 74 1.04 -21.49 -4.73
C GLN A 74 0.82 -22.73 -3.86
N ARG A 75 -0.05 -22.62 -2.84
CA ARG A 75 -0.40 -23.72 -1.93
C ARG A 75 -1.62 -24.52 -2.39
N GLU A 76 -2.16 -24.25 -3.54
CA GLU A 76 -3.38 -24.92 -4.07
C GLU A 76 -4.59 -24.79 -3.12
N MET A 77 -4.64 -23.74 -2.28
CA MET A 77 -5.76 -23.45 -1.40
C MET A 77 -6.95 -22.84 -2.14
N ILE A 78 -6.71 -22.21 -3.27
CA ILE A 78 -7.70 -21.72 -4.23
C ILE A 78 -7.31 -22.15 -5.64
N VAL A 79 -8.32 -22.29 -6.50
CA VAL A 79 -8.12 -22.68 -7.89
C VAL A 79 -7.99 -21.46 -8.77
N GLN A 80 -6.99 -21.44 -9.62
CA GLN A 80 -6.84 -20.41 -10.65
C GLN A 80 -8.00 -20.49 -11.64
N SER A 81 -8.57 -19.36 -12.00
CA SER A 81 -9.61 -19.24 -13.02
C SER A 81 -9.49 -17.90 -13.72
N SER A 82 -10.02 -17.81 -14.95
CA SER A 82 -10.04 -16.57 -15.71
C SER A 82 -10.77 -15.43 -14.97
N GLU A 83 -11.77 -15.76 -14.16
CA GLU A 83 -12.49 -14.78 -13.35
C GLU A 83 -11.64 -14.26 -12.18
N LEU A 84 -10.91 -15.14 -11.49
CA LEU A 84 -9.97 -14.74 -10.44
C LEU A 84 -8.83 -13.89 -11.02
N ASP A 85 -8.26 -14.29 -12.14
CA ASP A 85 -7.18 -13.54 -12.81
C ASP A 85 -7.63 -12.12 -13.19
N ARG A 86 -8.85 -12.00 -13.76
CA ARG A 86 -9.47 -10.70 -14.05
C ARG A 86 -9.70 -9.89 -12.77
N ALA A 87 -10.27 -10.49 -11.74
CA ALA A 87 -10.53 -9.81 -10.48
C ALA A 87 -9.25 -9.31 -9.80
N VAL A 88 -8.19 -10.11 -9.80
CA VAL A 88 -6.88 -9.71 -9.26
C VAL A 88 -6.28 -8.55 -10.07
N ARG A 89 -6.37 -8.62 -11.41
CA ARG A 89 -5.93 -7.53 -12.27
C ARG A 89 -6.70 -6.25 -11.97
N ASP A 90 -8.03 -6.30 -11.97
CA ASP A 90 -8.89 -5.13 -11.76
C ASP A 90 -8.74 -4.56 -10.33
N MET A 91 -8.51 -5.42 -9.33
CA MET A 91 -8.20 -5.00 -7.96
C MET A 91 -6.92 -4.15 -7.90
N ILE A 92 -5.89 -4.47 -8.68
CA ILE A 92 -4.58 -3.82 -8.60
C ILE A 92 -4.45 -2.69 -9.65
N VAL A 93 -4.78 -2.97 -10.91
CA VAL A 93 -4.58 -2.01 -12.02
C VAL A 93 -5.62 -0.91 -11.96
N GLU A 94 -6.91 -1.27 -11.88
CA GLU A 94 -8.02 -0.32 -11.83
C GLU A 94 -8.37 0.11 -10.39
N SER A 95 -7.77 -0.53 -9.40
CA SER A 95 -8.13 -0.34 -7.98
C SER A 95 -9.62 -0.57 -7.68
N SER A 96 -10.28 -1.46 -8.43
CA SER A 96 -11.70 -1.79 -8.29
C SER A 96 -12.03 -2.33 -6.89
N ASN A 97 -13.06 -1.75 -6.27
CA ASN A 97 -13.57 -2.19 -4.96
C ASN A 97 -14.41 -3.47 -5.08
N ASP A 98 -15.17 -3.62 -6.18
CA ASP A 98 -15.98 -4.83 -6.43
C ASP A 98 -15.08 -6.04 -6.66
N ALA A 99 -14.03 -5.88 -7.49
CA ALA A 99 -13.03 -6.91 -7.68
C ALA A 99 -12.31 -7.27 -6.37
N THR A 100 -11.99 -6.28 -5.53
CA THR A 100 -11.44 -6.51 -4.19
C THR A 100 -12.40 -7.31 -3.33
N GLY A 101 -13.70 -7.01 -3.40
CA GLY A 101 -14.73 -7.74 -2.68
C GLY A 101 -14.77 -9.23 -3.04
N LEU A 102 -14.72 -9.54 -4.33
CA LEU A 102 -14.64 -10.93 -4.84
C LEU A 102 -13.35 -11.62 -4.38
N VAL A 103 -12.20 -10.96 -4.51
CA VAL A 103 -10.91 -11.51 -4.09
C VAL A 103 -10.91 -11.84 -2.59
N VAL A 104 -11.41 -10.94 -1.74
CA VAL A 104 -11.49 -11.19 -0.28
C VAL A 104 -12.43 -12.35 0.04
N ASP A 105 -13.55 -12.47 -0.68
CA ASP A 105 -14.48 -13.60 -0.49
C ASP A 105 -13.83 -14.93 -0.86
N ILE A 106 -13.12 -15.00 -1.98
CA ILE A 106 -12.38 -16.20 -2.41
C ILE A 106 -11.28 -16.56 -1.40
N LEU A 107 -10.46 -15.57 -0.99
CA LEU A 107 -9.36 -15.78 -0.04
C LEU A 107 -9.83 -16.34 1.31
N THR A 108 -11.03 -15.98 1.73
CA THR A 108 -11.52 -16.29 3.08
C THR A 108 -12.65 -17.34 3.11
N GLY A 109 -13.17 -17.74 1.94
CA GLY A 109 -14.33 -18.63 1.86
C GLY A 109 -15.60 -18.03 2.49
N THR A 110 -15.73 -16.69 2.46
CA THR A 110 -16.84 -15.95 3.09
C THR A 110 -17.53 -15.06 2.08
N THR A 111 -18.75 -14.66 2.36
CA THR A 111 -19.50 -13.68 1.56
C THR A 111 -20.10 -12.61 2.44
N SER A 112 -20.39 -11.44 1.87
CA SER A 112 -21.24 -10.42 2.49
C SER A 112 -22.69 -10.90 2.55
N GLY A 113 -23.54 -10.26 3.36
CA GLY A 113 -24.96 -10.57 3.46
C GLY A 113 -25.56 -10.07 4.77
N PRO A 114 -26.82 -10.45 5.06
CA PRO A 114 -27.48 -10.04 6.30
C PRO A 114 -26.77 -10.56 7.56
N ASP A 115 -27.12 -10.03 8.70
CA ASP A 115 -26.60 -10.47 9.98
C ASP A 115 -26.80 -11.97 10.18
N LEU A 116 -25.84 -12.58 10.88
CA LEU A 116 -25.81 -13.99 11.18
C LEU A 116 -26.20 -14.25 12.65
N SER A 117 -26.67 -15.45 12.94
CA SER A 117 -26.75 -15.92 14.31
C SER A 117 -25.36 -15.91 14.97
N ARG A 118 -25.30 -15.79 16.29
CA ARG A 118 -24.05 -15.67 17.03
C ARG A 118 -23.00 -16.73 16.65
N ASN A 119 -23.40 -18.00 16.57
CA ASN A 119 -22.46 -19.10 16.26
C ASN A 119 -22.00 -19.04 14.80
N ALA A 120 -22.91 -18.79 13.86
CA ALA A 120 -22.58 -18.62 12.44
C ALA A 120 -21.65 -17.41 12.23
N PHE A 121 -21.87 -16.32 12.96
CA PHE A 121 -21.01 -15.14 12.89
C PHE A 121 -19.60 -15.41 13.42
N LEU A 122 -19.44 -16.17 14.50
CA LEU A 122 -18.12 -16.53 15.02
C LEU A 122 -17.32 -17.36 14.02
N THR A 123 -17.97 -18.33 13.34
CA THR A 123 -17.34 -19.12 12.27
C THR A 123 -16.94 -18.23 11.10
N TRP A 124 -17.86 -17.40 10.60
CA TRP A 124 -17.62 -16.47 9.52
C TRP A 124 -16.48 -15.49 9.85
N LYS A 125 -16.50 -14.92 11.06
CA LYS A 125 -15.44 -14.02 11.56
C LYS A 125 -14.07 -14.71 11.59
N SER A 126 -14.02 -15.96 12.02
CA SER A 126 -12.77 -16.74 12.02
C SER A 126 -12.23 -16.92 10.60
N GLN A 127 -13.08 -17.26 9.64
CA GLN A 127 -12.68 -17.38 8.23
C GLN A 127 -12.25 -16.05 7.66
N ARG A 128 -13.01 -14.96 7.87
CA ARG A 128 -12.70 -13.62 7.38
C ARG A 128 -11.34 -13.10 7.87
N ASN A 129 -10.87 -13.54 9.03
CA ASN A 129 -9.53 -13.20 9.54
C ASN A 129 -8.39 -14.08 8.99
N LEU A 130 -8.61 -14.90 7.98
CA LEU A 130 -7.58 -15.80 7.45
C LEU A 130 -6.35 -15.04 6.93
N VAL A 131 -6.55 -13.93 6.21
CA VAL A 131 -5.45 -13.08 5.69
C VAL A 131 -4.65 -12.45 6.84
N ASN A 132 -5.31 -11.95 7.89
CA ASN A 132 -4.62 -11.45 9.09
C ASN A 132 -3.72 -12.53 9.71
N ARG A 133 -4.26 -13.75 9.91
CA ARG A 133 -3.47 -14.83 10.50
C ARG A 133 -2.27 -15.23 9.65
N TYR A 134 -2.40 -15.16 8.32
CA TYR A 134 -1.27 -15.40 7.43
C TYR A 134 -0.14 -14.42 7.68
N PHE A 135 -0.42 -13.11 7.67
CA PHE A 135 0.61 -12.09 7.90
C PHE A 135 1.16 -12.10 9.33
N GLN A 136 0.34 -12.36 10.33
CA GLN A 136 0.78 -12.54 11.72
C GLN A 136 1.74 -13.74 11.88
N GLY A 137 1.60 -14.75 11.03
CA GLY A 137 2.47 -15.93 11.01
C GLY A 137 3.94 -15.63 10.68
N PHE A 138 4.24 -14.52 10.01
CA PHE A 138 5.62 -14.09 9.74
C PHE A 138 6.37 -13.61 10.99
N ARG A 139 5.65 -13.18 12.03
CA ARG A 139 6.21 -12.64 13.29
C ARG A 139 7.16 -11.46 13.05
N TRP A 140 6.94 -10.67 12.00
CA TRP A 140 7.67 -9.44 11.77
C TRP A 140 7.06 -8.32 12.61
N GLU A 141 7.90 -7.58 13.34
CA GLU A 141 7.47 -6.47 14.20
C GLU A 141 6.61 -5.44 13.44
N GLU A 142 6.96 -5.18 12.18
CA GLU A 142 6.21 -4.25 11.32
C GLU A 142 4.76 -4.70 11.04
N LEU A 143 4.48 -6.01 11.14
CA LEU A 143 3.16 -6.58 10.89
C LEU A 143 2.31 -6.73 12.16
N GLU A 144 2.83 -6.48 13.35
CA GLU A 144 2.07 -6.57 14.60
C GLU A 144 0.88 -5.59 14.65
N PRO A 145 1.00 -4.30 14.26
CA PRO A 145 -0.08 -3.33 14.39
C PRO A 145 -1.11 -3.38 13.26
N ILE A 146 -0.91 -4.20 12.21
CA ILE A 146 -1.78 -4.19 11.03
C ILE A 146 -3.10 -4.94 11.25
N ASN A 147 -4.09 -4.60 10.42
CA ASN A 147 -5.33 -5.33 10.25
C ASN A 147 -5.73 -5.34 8.78
N VAL A 148 -5.84 -6.52 8.16
CA VAL A 148 -6.10 -6.70 6.73
C VAL A 148 -7.19 -7.77 6.53
N ASN A 149 -8.43 -7.41 6.81
CA ASN A 149 -9.55 -8.35 6.82
C ASN A 149 -10.87 -7.79 6.26
N GLN A 150 -10.87 -6.52 5.80
CA GLN A 150 -12.07 -5.86 5.31
C GLN A 150 -12.03 -5.69 3.80
N LYS A 151 -13.19 -5.81 3.15
CA LYS A 151 -13.40 -5.30 1.81
C LYS A 151 -13.25 -3.79 1.78
N THR A 152 -12.93 -3.23 0.62
CA THR A 152 -12.94 -1.79 0.37
C THR A 152 -14.33 -1.40 -0.16
N TRP A 153 -15.09 -0.66 0.64
CA TRP A 153 -16.45 -0.26 0.30
C TRP A 153 -16.49 1.16 -0.24
N GLY A 154 -17.32 1.41 -1.27
CA GLY A 154 -17.68 2.75 -1.67
C GLY A 154 -18.63 3.42 -0.68
N ASP A 155 -19.72 2.70 -0.34
CA ASP A 155 -20.82 3.22 0.48
C ASP A 155 -20.79 2.74 1.94
N GLY A 156 -19.75 2.01 2.32
CA GLY A 156 -19.60 1.42 3.66
C GLY A 156 -20.08 -0.03 3.76
N PRO A 157 -19.76 -0.71 4.87
CA PRO A 157 -20.16 -2.09 5.10
C PRO A 157 -21.62 -2.19 5.53
N TYR A 158 -22.30 -3.28 5.13
CA TYR A 158 -23.68 -3.61 5.48
C TYR A 158 -23.76 -4.98 6.16
N GLY A 159 -24.86 -5.22 6.91
CA GLY A 159 -25.16 -6.50 7.54
C GLY A 159 -23.96 -7.05 8.33
N ARG A 160 -23.65 -8.33 8.13
CA ARG A 160 -22.53 -9.00 8.84
C ARG A 160 -21.17 -8.32 8.69
N GLU A 161 -20.92 -7.63 7.59
CA GLU A 161 -19.70 -6.85 7.39
C GLU A 161 -19.66 -5.64 8.34
N ARG A 162 -20.80 -4.95 8.52
CA ARG A 162 -20.91 -3.83 9.46
C ARG A 162 -20.72 -4.32 10.90
N THR A 163 -21.38 -5.41 11.26
CA THR A 163 -21.20 -6.06 12.57
C THR A 163 -19.74 -6.46 12.81
N PHE A 164 -19.03 -6.91 11.76
CA PHE A 164 -17.63 -7.30 11.85
C PHE A 164 -16.68 -6.10 11.97
N VAL A 165 -16.95 -4.99 11.29
CA VAL A 165 -16.17 -3.75 11.43
C VAL A 165 -16.28 -3.20 12.85
N GLY A 166 -17.45 -3.33 13.46
CA GLY A 166 -17.75 -2.81 14.80
C GLY A 166 -18.30 -1.37 14.77
N GLU A 167 -19.01 -0.99 15.82
CA GLU A 167 -19.66 0.33 15.94
C GLU A 167 -18.68 1.50 15.90
N LEU A 168 -17.51 1.33 16.49
CA LEU A 168 -16.43 2.32 16.53
C LEU A 168 -15.37 2.07 15.45
N SER A 169 -15.67 1.20 14.48
CA SER A 169 -14.73 0.79 13.43
C SER A 169 -13.43 0.15 13.98
N GLU A 170 -13.50 -0.47 15.15
CA GLU A 170 -12.35 -1.05 15.87
C GLU A 170 -11.66 -2.16 15.09
N ASN A 171 -12.39 -2.84 14.18
CA ASN A 171 -11.83 -3.89 13.33
C ASN A 171 -11.64 -3.43 11.86
N ARG A 172 -11.53 -2.13 11.61
CA ARG A 172 -11.25 -1.59 10.27
C ARG A 172 -9.85 -1.96 9.82
N ASN A 173 -9.62 -2.05 8.49
CA ASN A 173 -8.27 -2.20 7.95
C ASN A 173 -7.33 -1.13 8.49
N ARG A 174 -6.11 -1.54 8.85
CA ARG A 174 -5.06 -0.68 9.40
C ARG A 174 -3.72 -1.10 8.86
N LEU A 175 -2.92 -0.15 8.38
CA LEU A 175 -1.54 -0.36 7.97
C LEU A 175 -0.64 0.73 8.54
N THR A 176 0.65 0.47 8.50
CA THR A 176 1.73 1.43 8.76
C THR A 176 2.60 1.53 7.52
N THR A 177 3.33 2.64 7.34
CA THR A 177 4.25 2.75 6.20
C THR A 177 5.40 1.74 6.29
N ASN A 178 5.84 1.38 7.51
CA ASN A 178 6.84 0.33 7.72
C ASN A 178 6.33 -1.06 7.28
N ALA A 179 5.09 -1.43 7.62
CA ALA A 179 4.50 -2.70 7.19
C ALA A 179 4.39 -2.80 5.68
N VAL A 180 3.95 -1.72 5.03
CA VAL A 180 3.86 -1.65 3.57
C VAL A 180 5.25 -1.72 2.92
N ALA A 181 6.23 -0.99 3.46
CA ALA A 181 7.60 -1.03 2.97
C ALA A 181 8.23 -2.42 3.14
N ARG A 182 7.96 -3.11 4.26
CA ARG A 182 8.41 -4.49 4.48
C ARG A 182 7.83 -5.44 3.44
N LEU A 183 6.53 -5.32 3.14
CA LEU A 183 5.89 -6.17 2.14
C LEU A 183 6.44 -5.88 0.73
N TRP A 184 6.56 -4.62 0.34
CA TRP A 184 7.20 -4.22 -0.91
C TRP A 184 8.60 -4.78 -1.05
N HIS A 185 9.42 -4.68 0.00
CA HIS A 185 10.78 -5.23 -0.02
C HIS A 185 10.78 -6.72 -0.39
N THR A 186 9.87 -7.52 0.15
CA THR A 186 9.80 -8.94 -0.24
C THR A 186 9.38 -9.15 -1.68
N ILE A 187 8.49 -8.29 -2.22
CA ILE A 187 8.06 -8.38 -3.62
C ILE A 187 9.21 -8.04 -4.56
N VAL A 188 9.87 -6.89 -4.37
CA VAL A 188 10.91 -6.42 -5.28
C VAL A 188 12.18 -7.27 -5.24
N THR A 189 12.45 -7.93 -4.12
CA THR A 189 13.60 -8.85 -3.96
C THR A 189 13.29 -10.29 -4.38
N GLY A 190 12.07 -10.58 -4.88
CA GLY A 190 11.70 -11.91 -5.31
C GLY A 190 11.39 -12.90 -4.18
N ASN A 191 11.23 -12.41 -2.95
CA ASN A 191 11.03 -13.22 -1.74
C ASN A 191 9.58 -13.28 -1.25
N ALA A 192 8.65 -12.61 -1.94
CA ALA A 192 7.23 -12.71 -1.63
C ALA A 192 6.65 -13.96 -2.31
N VAL A 193 6.32 -14.98 -1.51
CA VAL A 193 5.80 -16.28 -1.95
C VAL A 193 6.86 -17.10 -2.72
N SER A 194 7.21 -16.69 -3.94
CA SER A 194 8.30 -17.22 -4.76
C SER A 194 8.81 -16.15 -5.74
N ALA A 195 9.97 -16.38 -6.34
CA ALA A 195 10.52 -15.46 -7.35
C ALA A 195 9.57 -15.29 -8.56
N GLU A 196 8.92 -16.36 -8.99
CA GLU A 196 7.92 -16.32 -10.07
C GLU A 196 6.69 -15.51 -9.68
N LYS A 197 6.14 -15.76 -8.48
CA LYS A 197 4.96 -15.05 -7.98
C LYS A 197 5.26 -13.56 -7.72
N SER A 198 6.46 -13.25 -7.23
CA SER A 198 6.92 -11.86 -7.09
C SER A 198 6.96 -11.14 -8.43
N ARG A 199 7.44 -11.79 -9.52
CA ARG A 199 7.43 -11.22 -10.87
C ARG A 199 6.00 -10.94 -11.36
N VAL A 200 5.06 -11.87 -11.18
CA VAL A 200 3.63 -11.67 -11.51
C VAL A 200 3.06 -10.47 -10.75
N MET A 201 3.38 -10.33 -9.47
CA MET A 201 2.95 -9.16 -8.68
C MET A 201 3.56 -7.86 -9.22
N MET A 202 4.84 -7.85 -9.58
CA MET A 202 5.49 -6.68 -10.18
C MET A 202 4.85 -6.30 -11.52
N GLU A 203 4.49 -7.26 -12.38
CA GLU A 203 3.77 -6.99 -13.63
C GLU A 203 2.45 -6.25 -13.39
N LEU A 204 1.65 -6.68 -12.41
CA LEU A 204 0.38 -6.07 -12.06
C LEU A 204 0.53 -4.67 -11.41
N LEU A 205 1.62 -4.44 -10.69
CA LEU A 205 1.91 -3.19 -10.00
C LEU A 205 2.59 -2.14 -10.88
N SER A 206 3.02 -2.51 -12.09
CA SER A 206 3.69 -1.61 -13.04
C SER A 206 2.76 -0.47 -13.48
N ARG A 207 3.32 0.76 -13.53
CA ARG A 207 2.61 1.98 -13.94
C ARG A 207 3.39 2.67 -15.06
N PRO A 208 2.99 2.48 -16.34
CA PRO A 208 3.64 3.15 -17.45
C PRO A 208 3.44 4.67 -17.40
N LEU A 209 4.51 5.43 -17.25
CA LEU A 209 4.45 6.90 -17.17
C LEU A 209 4.13 7.56 -18.53
N ALA A 210 4.39 6.86 -19.64
CA ALA A 210 4.11 7.38 -20.99
C ALA A 210 2.60 7.52 -21.31
N ASN A 211 1.73 6.84 -20.56
CA ASN A 211 0.30 6.82 -20.81
C ASN A 211 -0.48 7.78 -19.90
N VAL A 212 0.21 8.64 -19.16
CA VAL A 212 -0.46 9.61 -18.27
C VAL A 212 -1.07 10.71 -19.12
N THR A 213 -2.39 10.69 -19.23
CA THR A 213 -3.13 11.83 -19.82
C THR A 213 -3.11 12.98 -18.83
N SER A 214 -2.95 14.20 -19.34
CA SER A 214 -3.06 15.43 -18.54
C SER A 214 -4.50 15.72 -18.09
N ASP A 215 -5.42 14.80 -18.33
CA ASP A 215 -6.81 14.93 -17.93
C ASP A 215 -6.93 14.75 -16.41
N LEU A 216 -7.12 15.85 -15.71
CA LEU A 216 -7.23 15.91 -14.25
C LEU A 216 -8.53 15.29 -13.74
N GLU A 217 -9.49 14.99 -14.61
CA GLU A 217 -10.78 14.38 -14.26
C GLU A 217 -10.68 12.84 -14.20
N GLU A 218 -9.69 12.25 -14.85
CA GLU A 218 -9.52 10.80 -14.82
C GLU A 218 -8.78 10.36 -13.54
N GLU A 219 -9.47 9.67 -12.65
CA GLU A 219 -8.87 9.09 -11.44
C GLU A 219 -7.94 7.93 -11.83
N ASN A 220 -6.65 8.17 -11.78
CA ASN A 220 -5.60 7.16 -11.98
C ASN A 220 -4.69 7.09 -10.74
N GLN A 221 -3.75 6.13 -10.72
CA GLN A 221 -2.83 5.93 -9.59
C GLN A 221 -1.46 6.63 -9.79
N ILE A 222 -1.38 7.62 -10.69
CA ILE A 222 -0.15 8.38 -10.99
C ILE A 222 -0.36 9.87 -10.70
N THR A 223 -1.39 10.49 -11.30
CA THR A 223 -1.69 11.92 -11.16
C THR A 223 -2.19 12.26 -9.74
N GLY A 224 -1.53 13.17 -9.06
CA GLY A 224 -1.77 13.48 -7.64
C GLY A 224 -1.16 12.47 -6.67
N PHE A 225 -0.24 11.60 -7.14
CA PHE A 225 0.46 10.58 -6.38
C PHE A 225 1.97 10.66 -6.65
N LEU A 226 2.75 9.71 -6.09
CA LEU A 226 4.22 9.75 -6.17
C LEU A 226 4.75 9.64 -7.61
N GLY A 227 3.98 9.07 -8.52
CA GLY A 227 4.38 8.88 -9.91
C GLY A 227 4.36 10.17 -10.75
N GLU A 228 3.57 11.19 -10.37
CA GLU A 228 3.38 12.40 -11.19
C GLU A 228 4.67 13.21 -11.39
N ALA A 229 5.54 13.25 -10.39
CA ALA A 229 6.78 14.01 -10.44
C ALA A 229 7.95 13.27 -11.12
N LEU A 230 7.74 12.03 -11.53
CA LEU A 230 8.81 11.20 -12.09
C LEU A 230 9.05 11.52 -13.56
N PRO A 231 10.31 11.53 -14.02
CA PRO A 231 10.64 11.67 -15.43
C PRO A 231 10.22 10.41 -16.20
N ILE A 232 9.98 10.58 -17.50
CA ILE A 232 9.44 9.54 -18.38
C ILE A 232 10.31 8.28 -18.46
N GLU A 233 11.61 8.41 -18.25
CA GLU A 233 12.58 7.31 -18.25
C GLU A 233 12.56 6.48 -16.96
N ALA A 234 11.87 6.96 -15.93
CA ALA A 234 11.73 6.19 -14.68
C ALA A 234 10.79 5.01 -14.88
N LYS A 235 11.07 3.92 -14.18
CA LYS A 235 10.16 2.81 -14.05
C LYS A 235 9.47 2.91 -12.70
N LEU A 236 8.16 2.77 -12.72
CA LEU A 236 7.30 2.91 -11.56
C LEU A 236 6.49 1.64 -11.33
N TRP A 237 6.49 1.15 -10.11
CA TRP A 237 5.55 0.17 -9.58
C TRP A 237 4.90 0.76 -8.34
N SER A 238 3.58 0.84 -8.31
CA SER A 238 2.91 1.49 -7.19
C SER A 238 1.55 0.90 -6.84
N LYS A 239 1.10 1.20 -5.64
CA LYS A 239 -0.28 1.03 -5.21
C LYS A 239 -0.72 2.22 -4.38
N ALA A 240 -1.58 3.03 -4.97
CA ALA A 240 -2.20 4.18 -4.32
C ALA A 240 -3.48 3.80 -3.56
N GLY A 241 -3.88 4.69 -2.64
CA GLY A 241 -5.14 4.58 -1.92
C GLY A 241 -5.63 5.93 -1.42
N TRP A 242 -6.91 6.26 -1.67
CA TRP A 242 -7.46 7.55 -1.27
C TRP A 242 -8.95 7.46 -0.91
N THR A 243 -9.37 8.42 -0.12
CA THR A 243 -10.76 8.75 0.23
C THR A 243 -10.83 10.25 0.54
N SER A 244 -11.98 10.76 0.94
CA SER A 244 -12.08 12.14 1.47
C SER A 244 -11.25 12.39 2.73
N GLN A 245 -10.76 11.35 3.41
CA GLN A 245 -10.06 11.44 4.69
C GLN A 245 -8.59 11.04 4.65
N VAL A 246 -8.16 10.34 3.60
CA VAL A 246 -6.78 9.84 3.45
C VAL A 246 -6.32 9.92 2.00
N ARG A 247 -5.02 10.16 1.79
CA ARG A 247 -4.33 10.02 0.51
C ARG A 247 -2.97 9.38 0.75
N HIS A 248 -2.75 8.25 0.13
CA HIS A 248 -1.60 7.39 0.35
C HIS A 248 -1.02 6.95 -0.97
N ASP A 249 0.28 6.74 -0.99
CA ASP A 249 0.92 5.98 -2.05
C ASP A 249 2.09 5.16 -1.50
N SER A 250 2.41 4.10 -2.22
CA SER A 250 3.56 3.24 -1.98
C SER A 250 4.16 2.87 -3.32
N ALA A 251 5.38 3.30 -3.57
CA ALA A 251 6.01 3.24 -4.88
C ALA A 251 7.46 2.72 -4.81
N TYR A 252 7.76 1.69 -5.60
CA TYR A 252 9.12 1.28 -5.92
C TYR A 252 9.50 1.91 -7.26
N ILE A 253 10.67 2.52 -7.32
CA ILE A 253 11.09 3.38 -8.44
C ILE A 253 12.53 3.01 -8.83
N GLU A 254 12.73 2.82 -10.12
CA GLU A 254 14.05 2.70 -10.74
C GLU A 254 14.28 3.88 -11.67
N LEU A 255 15.44 4.53 -11.53
CA LEU A 255 15.85 5.64 -12.37
C LEU A 255 17.27 5.39 -12.90
N PRO A 256 17.52 5.58 -14.22
CA PRO A 256 18.87 5.45 -14.78
C PRO A 256 19.89 6.30 -14.04
N GLY A 257 21.02 5.70 -13.66
CA GLY A 257 22.12 6.43 -12.99
C GLY A 257 21.90 6.74 -11.51
N SER A 258 20.85 6.21 -10.89
CA SER A 258 20.57 6.36 -9.47
C SER A 258 20.25 5.00 -8.84
N PRO A 259 20.48 4.80 -7.54
CA PRO A 259 20.04 3.58 -6.88
C PRO A 259 18.51 3.49 -6.88
N PRO A 260 17.92 2.28 -7.07
CA PRO A 260 16.50 2.07 -6.88
C PRO A 260 16.05 2.45 -5.48
N TYR A 261 14.81 2.89 -5.34
CA TYR A 261 14.27 3.26 -4.04
C TYR A 261 12.80 2.92 -3.88
N LEU A 262 12.38 2.74 -2.64
CA LEU A 262 10.99 2.57 -2.24
C LEU A 262 10.59 3.75 -1.38
N LEU A 263 9.46 4.36 -1.72
CA LEU A 263 8.87 5.45 -0.97
C LEU A 263 7.42 5.12 -0.61
N VAL A 264 7.10 5.11 0.66
CA VAL A 264 5.74 4.93 1.18
C VAL A 264 5.35 6.17 1.96
N VAL A 265 4.28 6.83 1.54
CA VAL A 265 3.78 8.05 2.17
C VAL A 265 2.29 7.91 2.47
N PHE A 266 1.92 8.04 3.73
CA PHE A 266 0.55 8.03 4.20
C PHE A 266 0.18 9.38 4.80
N THR A 267 -0.97 9.93 4.39
CA THR A 267 -1.51 11.17 4.94
C THR A 267 -2.98 11.01 5.31
N GLN A 268 -3.41 11.67 6.37
CA GLN A 268 -4.80 11.62 6.82
C GLN A 268 -5.30 12.98 7.30
N ARG A 269 -6.62 13.13 7.33
CA ARG A 269 -7.39 14.31 7.72
C ARG A 269 -7.25 15.50 6.76
N PRO A 270 -8.33 16.18 6.44
CA PRO A 270 -8.30 17.39 5.62
C PRO A 270 -7.38 18.49 6.22
N PRO A 271 -6.75 19.35 5.37
CA PRO A 271 -6.95 19.40 3.91
C PRO A 271 -6.06 18.41 3.12
N SER A 272 -5.07 17.75 3.75
CA SER A 272 -4.04 16.96 3.04
C SER A 272 -4.60 15.91 2.05
N PRO A 273 -5.71 15.18 2.32
CA PRO A 273 -6.21 14.19 1.37
C PRO A 273 -6.76 14.78 0.06
N GLN A 274 -7.25 16.01 0.08
CA GLN A 274 -7.74 16.70 -1.12
C GLN A 274 -6.63 17.40 -1.89
N ASP A 275 -5.49 17.67 -1.24
CA ASP A 275 -4.36 18.31 -1.90
C ASP A 275 -3.60 17.31 -2.78
N ARG A 276 -3.87 17.39 -4.09
CA ARG A 276 -3.21 16.52 -5.08
C ARG A 276 -1.77 16.89 -5.37
N LYS A 277 -1.24 17.99 -4.81
CA LYS A 277 0.15 18.43 -5.02
C LYS A 277 1.11 17.91 -3.97
N LEU A 278 0.61 17.51 -2.80
CA LEU A 278 1.45 17.11 -1.66
C LEU A 278 2.32 15.89 -1.98
N LEU A 279 1.74 14.80 -2.48
CA LEU A 279 2.51 13.58 -2.78
C LEU A 279 3.47 13.77 -3.95
N PRO A 280 3.08 14.41 -5.09
CA PRO A 280 4.02 14.78 -6.14
C PRO A 280 5.19 15.64 -5.64
N PHE A 281 4.95 16.65 -4.80
CA PHE A 281 6.00 17.46 -4.21
C PHE A 281 6.98 16.64 -3.38
N ILE A 282 6.48 15.76 -2.51
CA ILE A 282 7.34 14.85 -1.72
C ILE A 282 8.19 13.97 -2.65
N SER A 283 7.56 13.40 -3.69
CA SER A 283 8.26 12.56 -4.68
C SER A 283 9.37 13.32 -5.41
N GLU A 284 9.10 14.55 -5.84
CA GLU A 284 10.09 15.42 -6.49
C GLU A 284 11.30 15.66 -5.58
N GLN A 285 11.06 16.03 -4.31
CA GLN A 285 12.15 16.29 -3.37
C GLN A 285 12.96 15.01 -3.06
N VAL A 286 12.31 13.86 -2.97
CA VAL A 286 13.00 12.56 -2.78
C VAL A 286 13.80 12.20 -4.03
N LEU A 287 13.24 12.40 -5.23
CA LEU A 287 13.93 12.17 -6.51
C LEU A 287 15.22 13.01 -6.63
N GLU A 288 15.14 14.32 -6.29
CA GLU A 288 16.31 15.19 -6.25
C GLU A 288 17.38 14.66 -5.29
N ALA A 289 16.97 14.23 -4.09
CA ALA A 289 17.89 13.69 -3.10
C ALA A 289 18.52 12.36 -3.57
N VAL A 290 17.75 11.45 -4.17
CA VAL A 290 18.25 10.16 -4.68
C VAL A 290 19.31 10.38 -5.78
N ARG A 291 19.15 11.37 -6.64
CA ARG A 291 20.15 11.73 -7.68
C ARG A 291 21.50 12.16 -7.12
N THR A 292 21.54 12.59 -5.85
CA THR A 292 22.81 12.94 -5.18
C THR A 292 23.50 11.73 -4.53
N LEU A 293 22.78 10.62 -4.42
CA LEU A 293 23.35 9.37 -3.89
C LEU A 293 24.13 8.68 -5.00
N SER A 294 25.34 8.25 -4.68
CA SER A 294 26.12 7.42 -5.62
C SER A 294 25.48 6.02 -5.72
N PRO A 295 25.43 5.45 -6.93
CA PRO A 295 24.92 4.09 -7.13
C PRO A 295 25.80 3.03 -6.48
#